data_5034c7894bb5fcac9decf30338aa87ac
#
_entry.id   5034c7894bb5fcac9decf30338aa87ac
#
_cell.length_a   1.000
_cell.length_b   1.000
_cell.length_c   1.000
_cell.angle_alpha   90.00
_cell.angle_beta   90.00
_cell.angle_gamma   90.00
#
_symmetry.space_group_name_H-M   'P 1'
#
loop_
_entity.id
_entity.type
_entity.pdbx_description
1 polymer ?
#
loop_
_entity_poly.entity_id
_entity_poly.type
_entity_poly.pdbx_seq_one_letter_code
_entity_poly.pdbx_strand_id
1 'polypeptide(L)'
;DSVDKAREAVEQMNASHRDTGKRPLIFSSLVDDAIRAEINKADGLVLDVFERFIVPLEQELGQKSMHAVGKTHSAGNAKDYNHRIEAINFALAHDDGQSSRNLDVADVILVGVSRSGKTPTSLYLAMQHGIKAANYPLIPEDFERGKMPSSLAPYKGKCFGLTIDPDRLAQIRHER
;
A
#
# COMPACT_ATOMS: atom_id res chain seq x y z
N ASP A 1 4.50 -15.57 12.66
CA ASP A 1 5.34 -14.80 13.58
C ASP A 1 5.34 -15.46 14.95
N SER A 2 6.37 -16.26 15.24
CA SER A 2 6.55 -16.94 16.52
C SER A 2 8.04 -17.10 16.80
N VAL A 3 8.40 -17.26 18.08
CA VAL A 3 9.78 -17.52 18.51
C VAL A 3 10.33 -18.79 17.86
N ASP A 4 9.50 -19.81 17.64
CA ASP A 4 9.95 -21.07 17.00
C ASP A 4 10.34 -20.85 15.54
N LYS A 5 9.59 -20.06 14.78
CA LYS A 5 9.96 -19.69 13.40
C LYS A 5 11.24 -18.83 13.36
N ALA A 6 11.45 -17.98 14.34
CA ALA A 6 12.69 -17.22 14.44
C ALA A 6 13.89 -18.14 14.70
N ARG A 7 13.73 -19.14 15.57
CA ARG A 7 14.76 -20.16 15.84
C ARG A 7 15.10 -20.99 14.60
N GLU A 8 14.08 -21.44 13.87
CA GLU A 8 14.28 -22.12 12.57
C GLU A 8 15.07 -21.25 11.57
N ALA A 9 14.70 -19.97 11.47
CA ALA A 9 15.39 -19.04 10.58
C ALA A 9 16.87 -18.85 10.99
N VAL A 10 17.15 -18.73 12.29
CA VAL A 10 18.53 -18.64 12.80
C VAL A 10 19.33 -19.91 12.48
N GLU A 11 18.75 -21.07 12.66
CA GLU A 11 19.40 -22.35 12.30
C GLU A 11 19.74 -22.43 10.81
N GLN A 12 18.82 -22.02 9.93
CA GLN A 12 19.03 -21.95 8.48
C GLN A 12 20.15 -20.98 8.11
N MET A 13 20.16 -19.77 8.71
CA MET A 13 21.20 -18.78 8.48
C MET A 13 22.58 -19.28 8.93
N ASN A 14 22.64 -19.89 10.10
CA ASN A 14 23.89 -20.44 10.64
C ASN A 14 24.38 -21.66 9.83
N ALA A 15 23.46 -22.49 9.31
CA ALA A 15 23.80 -23.59 8.41
C ALA A 15 24.39 -23.05 7.10
N SER A 16 23.74 -22.06 6.49
CA SER A 16 24.22 -21.41 5.27
C SER A 16 25.61 -20.78 5.46
N HIS A 17 25.87 -20.18 6.64
CA HIS A 17 27.19 -19.66 6.96
C HIS A 17 28.25 -20.77 6.99
N ARG A 18 27.95 -21.89 7.66
CA ARG A 18 28.87 -23.05 7.71
C ARG A 18 29.16 -23.63 6.34
N ASP A 19 28.13 -23.72 5.50
CA ASP A 19 28.25 -24.36 4.18
C ASP A 19 28.97 -23.46 3.16
N THR A 20 28.75 -22.14 3.23
CA THR A 20 29.29 -21.20 2.23
C THR A 20 30.53 -20.44 2.69
N GLY A 21 30.85 -20.47 3.98
CA GLY A 21 31.89 -19.64 4.61
C GLY A 21 31.60 -18.12 4.58
N LYS A 22 30.41 -17.71 4.11
CA LYS A 22 30.01 -16.31 4.03
C LYS A 22 29.15 -15.93 5.22
N ARG A 23 29.60 -14.94 5.97
CA ARG A 23 28.86 -14.42 7.11
C ARG A 23 27.55 -13.76 6.64
N PRO A 24 26.37 -14.17 7.13
CA PRO A 24 25.10 -13.59 6.71
C PRO A 24 24.95 -12.14 7.17
N LEU A 25 24.33 -11.31 6.31
CA LEU A 25 23.89 -9.96 6.60
C LEU A 25 22.39 -9.99 6.80
N ILE A 26 21.92 -9.64 8.00
CA ILE A 26 20.53 -9.79 8.43
C ILE A 26 19.96 -8.41 8.75
N PHE A 27 18.95 -7.99 8.00
CA PHE A 27 18.17 -6.79 8.31
C PHE A 27 16.88 -7.22 9.03
N SER A 28 16.72 -6.76 10.27
CA SER A 28 15.56 -7.05 11.10
C SER A 28 14.70 -5.82 11.28
N SER A 29 13.39 -5.97 11.11
CA SER A 29 12.37 -4.95 11.43
C SER A 29 11.30 -5.53 12.37
N LEU A 30 11.71 -6.42 13.26
CA LEU A 30 10.84 -7.09 14.22
C LEU A 30 10.56 -6.18 15.40
N VAL A 31 9.29 -6.16 15.83
CA VAL A 31 8.82 -5.33 16.96
C VAL A 31 8.78 -6.12 18.25
N ASP A 32 8.51 -7.43 18.18
CA ASP A 32 8.44 -8.32 19.35
C ASP A 32 9.83 -8.60 19.92
N ASP A 33 10.02 -8.26 21.20
CA ASP A 33 11.32 -8.38 21.88
C ASP A 33 11.81 -9.83 22.00
N ALA A 34 10.91 -10.81 22.18
CA ALA A 34 11.28 -12.21 22.31
C ALA A 34 11.73 -12.78 20.96
N ILE A 35 11.05 -12.43 19.89
CA ILE A 35 11.40 -12.83 18.52
C ILE A 35 12.73 -12.16 18.12
N ARG A 36 12.90 -10.89 18.45
CA ARG A 36 14.12 -10.12 18.19
C ARG A 36 15.33 -10.69 18.91
N ALA A 37 15.17 -11.03 20.19
CA ALA A 37 16.21 -11.67 20.97
C ALA A 37 16.65 -13.03 20.37
N GLU A 38 15.73 -13.77 19.74
CA GLU A 38 16.07 -15.01 19.08
C GLU A 38 16.87 -14.77 17.79
N ILE A 39 16.46 -13.82 16.94
CA ILE A 39 17.18 -13.45 15.71
C ILE A 39 18.60 -12.95 16.02
N ASN A 40 18.79 -12.22 17.12
CA ASN A 40 20.11 -11.72 17.53
C ASN A 40 21.11 -12.83 17.91
N LYS A 41 20.67 -14.09 18.03
CA LYS A 41 21.57 -15.26 18.24
C LYS A 41 22.20 -15.77 16.94
N ALA A 42 21.81 -15.23 15.79
CA ALA A 42 22.38 -15.64 14.51
C ALA A 42 23.87 -15.30 14.42
N ASP A 43 24.67 -16.22 13.88
CA ASP A 43 26.09 -15.99 13.60
C ASP A 43 26.25 -15.16 12.31
N GLY A 44 25.87 -13.90 12.42
CA GLY A 44 25.81 -12.96 11.33
C GLY A 44 25.97 -11.51 11.76
N LEU A 45 25.93 -10.58 10.81
CA LEU A 45 25.76 -9.16 11.12
C LEU A 45 24.27 -8.84 11.14
N VAL A 46 23.70 -8.72 12.34
CA VAL A 46 22.30 -8.35 12.53
C VAL A 46 22.19 -6.83 12.62
N LEU A 47 21.39 -6.25 11.74
CA LEU A 47 21.07 -4.83 11.71
C LEU A 47 19.58 -4.68 12.03
N ASP A 48 19.29 -4.35 13.29
CA ASP A 48 17.93 -4.02 13.72
C ASP A 48 17.59 -2.59 13.29
N VAL A 49 16.66 -2.46 12.36
CA VAL A 49 16.27 -1.18 11.78
C VAL A 49 15.52 -0.33 12.81
N PHE A 50 14.71 -0.95 13.67
CA PHE A 50 13.94 -0.21 14.67
C PHE A 50 14.80 0.21 15.86
N GLU A 51 15.63 -0.66 16.39
CA GLU A 51 16.46 -0.35 17.57
C GLU A 51 17.39 0.84 17.29
N ARG A 52 17.99 0.90 16.10
CA ARG A 52 18.89 2.00 15.72
C ARG A 52 18.23 3.36 15.63
N PHE A 53 16.94 3.42 15.36
CA PHE A 53 16.21 4.68 15.24
C PHE A 53 15.28 4.94 16.42
N ILE A 54 14.58 3.91 16.89
CA ILE A 54 13.56 4.08 17.93
C ILE A 54 14.20 4.39 19.30
N VAL A 55 15.24 3.67 19.69
CA VAL A 55 15.87 3.89 20.99
C VAL A 55 16.43 5.32 21.16
N PRO A 56 17.18 5.89 20.20
CA PRO A 56 17.59 7.29 20.28
C PRO A 56 16.43 8.28 20.32
N LEU A 57 15.35 8.01 19.56
CA LEU A 57 14.17 8.87 19.57
C LEU A 57 13.41 8.80 20.91
N GLU A 58 13.29 7.64 21.51
CA GLU A 58 12.70 7.46 22.84
C GLU A 58 13.46 8.26 23.92
N GLN A 59 14.78 8.24 23.83
CA GLN A 59 15.64 8.99 24.73
C GLN A 59 15.48 10.50 24.54
N GLU A 60 15.48 10.98 23.30
CA GLU A 60 15.35 12.40 22.98
C GLU A 60 13.96 12.95 23.31
N LEU A 61 12.90 12.17 23.03
CA LEU A 61 11.52 12.58 23.28
C LEU A 61 11.04 12.30 24.71
N GLY A 62 11.79 11.56 25.51
CA GLY A 62 11.38 11.14 26.85
C GLY A 62 10.13 10.27 26.87
N GLN A 63 9.82 9.60 25.77
CA GLN A 63 8.64 8.75 25.58
C GLN A 63 9.05 7.39 25.05
N LYS A 64 8.45 6.32 25.59
CA LYS A 64 8.66 4.97 25.08
C LYS A 64 7.69 4.65 23.97
N SER A 65 8.19 4.02 22.90
CA SER A 65 7.35 3.46 21.85
C SER A 65 6.50 2.32 22.41
N MET A 66 5.33 2.12 21.84
CA MET A 66 4.43 1.05 22.31
C MET A 66 4.86 -0.36 21.86
N HIS A 67 5.92 -0.50 21.09
CA HIS A 67 6.41 -1.78 20.52
C HIS A 67 5.28 -2.68 19.97
N ALA A 68 4.24 -2.08 19.39
CA ALA A 68 3.03 -2.79 19.00
C ALA A 68 2.96 -2.99 17.50
N VAL A 69 2.85 -4.24 17.06
CA VAL A 69 2.64 -4.60 15.65
C VAL A 69 1.26 -4.10 15.19
N GLY A 70 1.21 -3.43 14.05
CA GLY A 70 -0.05 -3.06 13.40
C GLY A 70 -0.80 -1.87 14.01
N LYS A 71 -0.20 -1.11 14.94
CA LYS A 71 -0.81 0.09 15.53
C LYS A 71 -0.35 1.42 14.93
N THR A 72 0.17 1.40 13.74
CA THR A 72 0.73 2.58 13.05
C THR A 72 -0.29 3.67 12.70
N HIS A 73 -1.57 3.38 12.79
CA HIS A 73 -2.63 4.36 12.63
C HIS A 73 -3.68 4.11 13.69
N SER A 74 -3.63 4.87 14.78
CA SER A 74 -4.62 5.01 15.85
C SER A 74 -5.41 3.72 16.18
N ALA A 75 -5.70 3.48 17.41
CA ALA A 75 -6.51 2.39 17.99
C ALA A 75 -7.89 2.16 17.34
N GLY A 76 -7.94 2.20 16.02
CA GLY A 76 -9.06 1.82 15.18
C GLY A 76 -9.03 0.32 14.95
N ASN A 77 -10.12 -0.31 15.31
CA ASN A 77 -10.56 -1.65 15.12
C ASN A 77 -9.86 -2.39 13.95
N ALA A 78 -9.44 -3.65 14.14
CA ALA A 78 -8.92 -4.52 13.09
C ALA A 78 -9.85 -4.59 11.84
N LYS A 79 -11.15 -4.31 12.02
CA LYS A 79 -12.12 -4.16 10.93
C LYS A 79 -11.82 -2.97 10.04
N ASP A 80 -11.44 -1.82 10.60
CA ASP A 80 -11.15 -0.61 9.81
C ASP A 80 -9.85 -0.77 9.02
N TYR A 81 -8.87 -1.48 9.57
CA TYR A 81 -7.65 -1.83 8.85
C TYR A 81 -7.93 -2.75 7.67
N ASN A 82 -8.64 -3.85 7.89
CA ASN A 82 -9.00 -4.80 6.83
C ASN A 82 -9.85 -4.11 5.74
N HIS A 83 -10.79 -3.27 6.13
CA HIS A 83 -11.61 -2.50 5.19
C HIS A 83 -10.77 -1.58 4.31
N ARG A 84 -9.75 -0.90 4.87
CA ARG A 84 -8.82 -0.08 4.07
C ARG A 84 -7.98 -0.92 3.11
N ILE A 85 -7.45 -2.06 3.57
CA ILE A 85 -6.70 -2.98 2.71
C ILE A 85 -7.55 -3.50 1.56
N GLU A 86 -8.82 -3.86 1.83
CA GLU A 86 -9.77 -4.24 0.77
C GLU A 86 -10.00 -3.11 -0.23
N ALA A 87 -10.18 -1.87 0.26
CA ALA A 87 -10.37 -0.71 -0.60
C ALA A 87 -9.13 -0.41 -1.46
N ILE A 88 -7.91 -0.55 -0.91
CA ILE A 88 -6.66 -0.39 -1.64
C ILE A 88 -6.53 -1.46 -2.72
N ASN A 89 -6.75 -2.73 -2.37
CA ASN A 89 -6.71 -3.84 -3.33
C ASN A 89 -7.74 -3.65 -4.44
N PHE A 90 -8.93 -3.17 -4.09
CA PHE A 90 -9.97 -2.85 -5.06
C PHE A 90 -9.52 -1.74 -6.02
N ALA A 91 -8.99 -0.63 -5.48
CA ALA A 91 -8.51 0.50 -6.29
C ALA A 91 -7.38 0.10 -7.25
N LEU A 92 -6.43 -0.71 -6.80
CA LEU A 92 -5.34 -1.23 -7.63
C LEU A 92 -5.85 -2.17 -8.74
N ALA A 93 -6.82 -3.04 -8.42
CA ALA A 93 -7.41 -3.97 -9.39
C ALA A 93 -8.27 -3.26 -10.46
N HIS A 94 -8.73 -2.03 -10.18
CA HIS A 94 -9.61 -1.25 -11.05
C HIS A 94 -8.92 0.04 -11.54
N ASP A 95 -7.59 0.04 -11.61
CA ASP A 95 -6.84 1.16 -12.16
C ASP A 95 -6.80 1.10 -13.70
N ASP A 96 -6.91 2.27 -14.33
CA ASP A 96 -6.86 2.48 -15.78
C ASP A 96 -7.78 1.54 -16.61
N GLY A 97 -8.94 1.17 -16.05
CA GLY A 97 -9.92 0.35 -16.76
C GLY A 97 -9.48 -1.11 -16.96
N GLN A 98 -8.46 -1.58 -16.26
CA GLN A 98 -7.98 -2.97 -16.33
C GLN A 98 -9.08 -3.98 -15.99
N SER A 99 -10.06 -3.59 -15.21
CA SER A 99 -11.22 -4.41 -14.91
C SER A 99 -12.49 -3.57 -14.85
N SER A 100 -13.46 -3.89 -15.71
CA SER A 100 -14.84 -3.41 -15.58
C SER A 100 -15.71 -4.37 -14.77
N ARG A 101 -15.11 -5.41 -14.18
CA ARG A 101 -15.81 -6.41 -13.36
C ARG A 101 -16.05 -5.84 -11.96
N ASN A 102 -17.16 -6.22 -11.35
CA ASN A 102 -17.50 -5.86 -9.97
C ASN A 102 -17.57 -4.34 -9.68
N LEU A 103 -17.92 -3.51 -10.68
CA LEU A 103 -18.19 -2.08 -10.47
C LEU A 103 -19.41 -1.82 -9.58
N ASP A 104 -20.25 -2.82 -9.38
CA ASP A 104 -21.38 -2.81 -8.47
C ASP A 104 -20.94 -2.63 -7.00
N VAL A 105 -19.79 -3.20 -6.61
CA VAL A 105 -19.24 -3.06 -5.24
C VAL A 105 -18.37 -1.80 -5.06
N ALA A 106 -18.13 -1.03 -6.13
CA ALA A 106 -17.46 0.26 -6.02
C ALA A 106 -18.33 1.26 -5.24
N ASP A 107 -17.71 2.03 -4.34
CA ASP A 107 -18.36 3.16 -3.69
C ASP A 107 -18.37 4.38 -4.62
N VAL A 108 -17.31 4.55 -5.40
CA VAL A 108 -17.12 5.65 -6.36
C VAL A 108 -16.39 5.16 -7.61
N ILE A 109 -16.74 5.72 -8.76
CA ILE A 109 -16.07 5.49 -10.05
C ILE A 109 -15.54 6.83 -10.55
N LEU A 110 -14.23 7.00 -10.58
CA LEU A 110 -13.57 8.19 -11.07
C LEU A 110 -13.44 8.11 -12.59
N VAL A 111 -14.05 9.05 -13.29
CA VAL A 111 -14.12 9.08 -14.77
C VAL A 111 -13.37 10.30 -15.27
N GLY A 112 -12.52 10.14 -16.25
CA GLY A 112 -11.80 11.28 -16.83
C GLY A 112 -10.71 10.87 -17.81
N VAL A 113 -10.12 11.85 -18.51
CA VAL A 113 -9.02 11.63 -19.45
C VAL A 113 -7.78 11.07 -18.75
N SER A 114 -6.88 10.49 -19.53
CA SER A 114 -5.55 10.11 -19.00
C SER A 114 -4.84 11.35 -18.43
N ARG A 115 -4.16 11.19 -17.31
CA ARG A 115 -3.45 12.27 -16.57
C ARG A 115 -4.33 13.28 -15.83
N SER A 116 -5.61 13.02 -15.67
CA SER A 116 -6.48 13.86 -14.84
C SER A 116 -6.38 13.63 -13.33
N GLY A 117 -5.45 12.76 -12.88
CA GLY A 117 -5.25 12.47 -11.46
C GLY A 117 -6.13 11.37 -10.88
N LYS A 118 -6.79 10.55 -11.71
CA LYS A 118 -7.68 9.47 -11.23
C LYS A 118 -6.97 8.48 -10.31
N THR A 119 -5.86 7.90 -10.76
CA THR A 119 -5.09 6.92 -9.98
C THR A 119 -4.65 7.43 -8.60
N PRO A 120 -3.98 8.60 -8.46
CA PRO A 120 -3.63 9.09 -7.13
C PRO A 120 -4.86 9.41 -6.27
N THR A 121 -5.96 9.87 -6.88
CA THR A 121 -7.20 10.15 -6.14
C THR A 121 -7.86 8.86 -5.65
N SER A 122 -7.95 7.81 -6.47
CA SER A 122 -8.53 6.53 -6.06
C SER A 122 -7.75 5.88 -4.92
N LEU A 123 -6.42 5.92 -4.99
CA LEU A 123 -5.56 5.42 -3.93
C LEU A 123 -5.68 6.26 -2.64
N TYR A 124 -5.74 7.58 -2.77
CA TYR A 124 -5.95 8.46 -1.61
C TYR A 124 -7.28 8.15 -0.89
N LEU A 125 -8.38 8.02 -1.64
CA LEU A 125 -9.69 7.67 -1.09
C LEU A 125 -9.67 6.31 -0.38
N ALA A 126 -9.01 5.32 -0.98
CA ALA A 126 -8.87 3.99 -0.38
C ALA A 126 -8.02 4.02 0.90
N MET A 127 -6.86 4.68 0.87
CA MET A 127 -5.92 4.71 2.00
C MET A 127 -6.44 5.54 3.18
N GLN A 128 -7.03 6.71 2.91
CA GLN A 128 -7.46 7.63 3.97
C GLN A 128 -8.86 7.33 4.48
N HIS A 129 -9.75 6.89 3.60
CA HIS A 129 -11.18 6.79 3.90
C HIS A 129 -11.75 5.37 3.77
N GLY A 130 -10.97 4.39 3.28
CA GLY A 130 -11.45 3.03 3.05
C GLY A 130 -12.48 2.92 1.91
N ILE A 131 -12.52 3.91 1.01
CA ILE A 131 -13.48 3.98 -0.10
C ILE A 131 -12.99 3.12 -1.26
N LYS A 132 -13.81 2.19 -1.74
CA LYS A 132 -13.55 1.37 -2.93
C LYS A 132 -13.76 2.21 -4.19
N ALA A 133 -12.68 2.84 -4.65
CA ALA A 133 -12.69 3.72 -5.81
C ALA A 133 -12.20 2.99 -7.06
N ALA A 134 -13.05 2.87 -8.07
CA ALA A 134 -12.66 2.42 -9.41
C ALA A 134 -12.25 3.60 -10.27
N ASN A 135 -11.49 3.33 -11.31
CA ASN A 135 -10.90 4.31 -12.20
C ASN A 135 -11.23 3.96 -13.66
N TYR A 136 -11.92 4.86 -14.35
CA TYR A 136 -12.32 4.66 -15.75
C TYR A 136 -11.73 5.76 -16.65
N PRO A 137 -10.79 5.41 -17.54
CA PRO A 137 -10.23 6.37 -18.50
C PRO A 137 -11.21 6.61 -19.65
N LEU A 138 -11.54 7.88 -19.91
CA LEU A 138 -12.26 8.26 -21.14
C LEU A 138 -11.30 8.28 -22.33
N ILE A 139 -11.71 7.66 -23.41
CA ILE A 139 -11.01 7.62 -24.69
C ILE A 139 -11.67 8.56 -25.70
N PRO A 140 -10.99 8.97 -26.78
CA PRO A 140 -11.55 9.90 -27.77
C PRO A 140 -12.92 9.51 -28.28
N GLU A 141 -13.16 8.22 -28.50
CA GLU A 141 -14.41 7.66 -29.01
C GLU A 141 -15.60 7.88 -28.02
N ASP A 142 -15.34 7.99 -26.74
CA ASP A 142 -16.37 8.28 -25.73
C ASP A 142 -16.86 9.73 -25.87
N PHE A 143 -15.97 10.65 -26.22
CA PHE A 143 -16.32 12.05 -26.50
C PHE A 143 -17.09 12.21 -27.80
N GLU A 144 -16.69 11.50 -28.87
CA GLU A 144 -17.37 11.53 -30.15
C GLU A 144 -18.82 11.04 -30.05
N ARG A 145 -19.06 10.02 -29.23
CA ARG A 145 -20.40 9.50 -28.94
C ARG A 145 -21.30 10.47 -28.19
N GLY A 146 -20.71 11.44 -27.46
CA GLY A 146 -21.44 12.42 -26.64
C GLY A 146 -22.35 11.79 -25.57
N LYS A 147 -22.12 10.55 -25.20
CA LYS A 147 -22.91 9.78 -24.24
C LYS A 147 -21.99 9.02 -23.30
N MET A 148 -22.48 8.81 -22.07
CA MET A 148 -21.78 7.98 -21.09
C MET A 148 -21.52 6.58 -21.67
N PRO A 149 -20.33 6.01 -21.47
CA PRO A 149 -20.03 4.64 -21.87
C PRO A 149 -21.07 3.64 -21.33
N SER A 150 -21.50 2.70 -22.16
CA SER A 150 -22.56 1.74 -21.79
C SER A 150 -22.21 0.90 -20.58
N SER A 151 -20.92 0.63 -20.35
CA SER A 151 -20.41 -0.08 -19.16
C SER A 151 -20.60 0.69 -17.87
N LEU A 152 -20.67 2.02 -17.93
CA LEU A 152 -20.88 2.90 -16.78
C LEU A 152 -22.35 3.29 -16.56
N ALA A 153 -23.19 3.12 -17.56
CA ALA A 153 -24.58 3.54 -17.51
C ALA A 153 -25.37 3.00 -16.30
N PRO A 154 -25.19 1.73 -15.87
CA PRO A 154 -25.83 1.21 -14.66
C PRO A 154 -25.35 1.88 -13.37
N TYR A 155 -24.16 2.48 -13.39
CA TYR A 155 -23.47 3.03 -12.20
C TYR A 155 -23.41 4.55 -12.22
N LYS A 156 -24.24 5.22 -13.01
CA LYS A 156 -24.22 6.68 -13.18
C LYS A 156 -24.20 7.45 -11.85
N GLY A 157 -24.94 6.97 -10.85
CA GLY A 157 -24.99 7.61 -9.53
C GLY A 157 -23.71 7.52 -8.72
N LYS A 158 -22.76 6.67 -9.11
CA LYS A 158 -21.45 6.50 -8.47
C LYS A 158 -20.31 7.14 -9.27
N CYS A 159 -20.60 7.68 -10.46
CA CYS A 159 -19.59 8.25 -11.35
C CYS A 159 -19.29 9.71 -10.98
N PHE A 160 -18.00 10.03 -10.83
CA PHE A 160 -17.49 11.38 -10.61
C PHE A 160 -16.46 11.73 -11.69
N GLY A 161 -16.69 12.83 -12.40
CA GLY A 161 -15.80 13.33 -13.44
C GLY A 161 -14.60 14.03 -12.82
N LEU A 162 -13.39 13.62 -13.21
CA LEU A 162 -12.16 14.37 -12.94
C LEU A 162 -11.69 15.04 -14.22
N THR A 163 -11.49 16.33 -14.16
CA THR A 163 -10.97 17.15 -15.25
C THR A 163 -9.64 17.77 -14.89
N ILE A 164 -8.92 18.22 -15.89
CA ILE A 164 -7.66 18.96 -15.77
C ILE A 164 -7.69 20.10 -16.78
N ASP A 165 -7.03 21.20 -16.47
CA ASP A 165 -6.84 22.29 -17.41
C ASP A 165 -6.19 21.80 -18.73
N PRO A 166 -6.73 22.17 -19.92
CA PRO A 166 -6.23 21.66 -21.19
C PRO A 166 -4.77 22.03 -21.48
N ASP A 167 -4.34 23.23 -21.11
CA ASP A 167 -2.96 23.69 -21.33
C ASP A 167 -2.00 22.91 -20.44
N ARG A 168 -2.41 22.68 -19.18
CA ARG A 168 -1.63 21.85 -18.26
C ARG A 168 -1.55 20.40 -18.74
N LEU A 169 -2.62 19.85 -19.30
CA LEU A 169 -2.63 18.51 -19.86
C LEU A 169 -1.66 18.40 -21.05
N ALA A 170 -1.68 19.40 -21.93
CA ALA A 170 -0.77 19.49 -23.07
C ALA A 170 0.69 19.53 -22.60
N GLN A 171 1.04 20.36 -21.62
CA GLN A 171 2.38 20.41 -21.02
C GLN A 171 2.83 19.02 -20.50
N ILE A 172 2.03 18.37 -19.67
CA ILE A 172 2.34 17.04 -19.10
C ILE A 172 2.56 15.97 -20.20
N ARG A 173 1.89 16.10 -21.34
CA ARG A 173 2.05 15.18 -22.47
C ARG A 173 3.30 15.47 -23.31
N HIS A 174 3.74 16.74 -23.37
CA HIS A 174 4.94 17.15 -24.11
C HIS A 174 6.24 16.90 -23.32
N GLU A 175 6.20 16.82 -21.99
CA GLU A 175 7.35 16.55 -21.13
C GLU A 175 7.82 15.07 -21.16
N ARG A 176 7.27 14.26 -22.05
CA ARG A 176 7.63 12.84 -22.31
C ARG A 176 8.20 12.65 -23.71
#